data_f012c1b4cdd019f275a58bfe79a144eb
#
_entry.id   f012c1b4cdd019f275a58bfe79a144eb
#
_cell.length_a   1.000
_cell.length_b   1.000
_cell.length_c   1.000
_cell.angle_alpha   90.00
_cell.angle_beta   90.00
_cell.angle_gamma   90.00
#
_symmetry.space_group_name_H-M   'P 1'
#
loop_
_entity.id
_entity.type
_entity.pdbx_description
1 polymer ?
#
loop_
_entity_poly.entity_id
_entity_poly.type
_entity_poly.pdbx_seq_one_letter_code
_entity_poly.pdbx_strand_id
1 'polypeptide(L)'
;KSKLKMFKINHYANSFISVEAKNSIITCDPWIGKTTDNGWISYPIRKSNEVKDKIFNSNFVYISHLHCDHYDLKTLKKFKNKNLKFLIKKFKNGVLKKRLQKFTDREIIEIKPFKKTKINKDFTVAIIPQIISNTSNLSDNIGYDLDTSIIIQSNQSKTIFYNNVDMPM
;
A
#
# COMPACT_ATOMS: atom_id res chain seq x y z
N LYS A 1 22.60 -24.99 10.66
CA LYS A 1 21.94 -23.78 11.20
C LYS A 1 21.03 -23.22 10.12
N SER A 2 19.71 -23.39 10.23
CA SER A 2 18.75 -22.77 9.30
C SER A 2 18.86 -21.25 9.47
N LYS A 3 19.25 -20.53 8.40
CA LYS A 3 19.12 -19.06 8.40
C LYS A 3 17.64 -18.73 8.64
N LEU A 4 17.35 -18.09 9.76
CA LEU A 4 16.00 -17.57 10.03
C LEU A 4 15.52 -16.82 8.78
N LYS A 5 14.40 -17.28 8.24
CA LYS A 5 13.79 -16.62 7.08
C LYS A 5 13.29 -15.26 7.53
N MET A 6 13.99 -14.21 7.16
CA MET A 6 13.76 -12.85 7.64
C MET A 6 12.42 -12.34 7.13
N PHE A 7 11.55 -11.97 8.06
CA PHE A 7 10.35 -11.16 7.82
C PHE A 7 10.55 -9.87 8.63
N LYS A 8 10.68 -8.75 7.93
CA LYS A 8 11.03 -7.47 8.55
C LYS A 8 10.00 -6.41 8.22
N ILE A 9 9.58 -5.66 9.23
CA ILE A 9 8.69 -4.53 9.10
C ILE A 9 9.47 -3.26 9.46
N ASN A 10 9.35 -2.22 8.62
CA ASN A 10 9.90 -0.91 8.91
C ASN A 10 8.77 0.11 8.78
N HIS A 11 8.62 0.95 9.79
CA HIS A 11 7.69 2.06 9.82
C HIS A 11 8.46 3.36 9.58
N TYR A 12 8.06 4.14 8.61
CA TYR A 12 8.75 5.39 8.23
C TYR A 12 8.01 6.62 8.72
N ALA A 13 6.72 6.71 8.43
CA ALA A 13 5.87 7.82 8.82
C ALA A 13 4.40 7.43 8.58
N ASN A 14 3.48 7.88 9.44
CA ASN A 14 2.05 7.61 9.28
C ASN A 14 1.76 6.18 8.77
N SER A 15 1.09 6.08 7.62
CA SER A 15 0.79 4.79 6.95
C SER A 15 1.95 4.24 6.10
N PHE A 16 3.07 4.97 5.99
CA PHE A 16 4.23 4.56 5.20
C PHE A 16 5.01 3.45 5.91
N ILE A 17 4.72 2.23 5.54
CA ILE A 17 5.31 1.01 6.10
C ILE A 17 5.93 0.20 4.96
N SER A 18 7.03 -0.52 5.23
CA SER A 18 7.51 -1.57 4.34
C SER A 18 7.58 -2.92 5.04
N VAL A 19 7.24 -3.95 4.30
CA VAL A 19 7.33 -5.36 4.71
C VAL A 19 8.30 -6.07 3.78
N GLU A 20 9.35 -6.64 4.35
CA GLU A 20 10.39 -7.35 3.63
C GLU A 20 10.32 -8.85 3.94
N ALA A 21 10.33 -9.68 2.92
CA ALA A 21 10.47 -11.13 3.04
C ALA A 21 11.43 -11.64 1.98
N LYS A 22 12.53 -12.24 2.43
CA LYS A 22 13.60 -12.78 1.58
C LYS A 22 14.10 -11.76 0.54
N ASN A 23 13.59 -11.83 -0.69
CA ASN A 23 14.03 -11.02 -1.83
C ASN A 23 12.95 -10.04 -2.33
N SER A 24 11.87 -9.89 -1.59
CA SER A 24 10.73 -9.07 -2.01
C SER A 24 10.37 -8.05 -0.94
N ILE A 25 9.94 -6.88 -1.38
CA ILE A 25 9.49 -5.77 -0.53
C ILE A 25 8.12 -5.32 -1.02
N ILE A 26 7.18 -5.21 -0.08
CA ILE A 26 5.92 -4.48 -0.25
C ILE A 26 6.05 -3.18 0.52
N THR A 27 5.76 -2.06 -0.11
CA THR A 27 5.64 -0.76 0.54
C THR A 27 4.17 -0.35 0.55
N CYS A 28 3.68 0.11 1.70
CA CYS A 28 2.30 0.55 1.89
C CYS A 28 2.26 2.07 2.00
N ASP A 29 1.34 2.70 1.28
CA ASP A 29 0.97 4.12 1.34
C ASP A 29 2.17 5.07 1.52
N PRO A 30 3.14 5.05 0.59
CA PRO A 30 4.36 5.83 0.74
C PRO A 30 4.09 7.33 0.59
N TRP A 31 4.25 8.05 1.70
CA TRP A 31 4.13 9.49 1.75
C TRP A 31 5.22 10.12 2.61
N ILE A 32 5.87 11.17 2.09
CA ILE A 32 6.95 11.89 2.78
C ILE A 32 6.76 13.39 2.54
N GLY A 33 6.74 14.16 3.62
CA GLY A 33 6.68 15.61 3.58
C GLY A 33 5.26 16.15 3.67
N LYS A 34 5.02 17.27 3.02
CA LYS A 34 3.71 17.93 3.00
C LYS A 34 2.82 17.35 1.92
N THR A 35 1.52 17.26 2.20
CA THR A 35 0.48 16.97 1.20
C THR A 35 0.46 18.04 0.10
N THR A 36 -0.20 17.71 -1.01
CA THR A 36 -0.25 18.64 -2.18
C THR A 36 -0.96 19.95 -1.87
N ASP A 37 -1.93 19.92 -0.96
CA ASP A 37 -2.68 21.08 -0.46
C ASP A 37 -1.99 21.82 0.70
N ASN A 38 -0.81 21.31 1.16
CA ASN A 38 -0.07 21.76 2.33
C ASN A 38 -0.82 21.69 3.67
N GLY A 39 -1.96 21.00 3.71
CA GLY A 39 -2.78 20.86 4.92
C GLY A 39 -2.13 19.96 5.97
N TRP A 40 -1.39 18.94 5.53
CA TRP A 40 -0.82 17.94 6.42
C TRP A 40 0.68 17.73 6.13
N ILE A 41 1.39 17.24 7.15
CA ILE A 41 2.79 16.85 7.05
C ILE A 41 2.98 15.44 7.63
N SER A 42 3.77 14.61 6.96
CA SER A 42 4.04 13.25 7.42
C SER A 42 4.78 13.25 8.78
N TYR A 43 4.38 12.35 9.68
CA TYR A 43 5.00 12.21 10.99
C TYR A 43 5.45 10.76 11.26
N PRO A 44 6.66 10.57 11.83
CA PRO A 44 7.66 11.59 12.08
C PRO A 44 8.13 12.29 10.81
N ILE A 45 8.53 13.56 10.92
CA ILE A 45 9.04 14.32 9.78
C ILE A 45 10.31 13.62 9.27
N ARG A 46 10.25 13.18 8.01
CA ARG A 46 11.35 12.48 7.36
C ARG A 46 11.76 13.18 6.07
N LYS A 47 13.07 13.21 5.83
CA LYS A 47 13.59 13.56 4.51
C LYS A 47 13.71 12.31 3.66
N SER A 48 13.63 12.45 2.35
CA SER A 48 13.69 11.30 1.43
C SER A 48 15.00 10.50 1.55
N ASN A 49 16.10 11.15 1.88
CA ASN A 49 17.40 10.49 2.08
C ASN A 49 17.49 9.65 3.37
N GLU A 50 16.55 9.83 4.30
CA GLU A 50 16.43 8.99 5.50
C GLU A 50 15.71 7.67 5.23
N VAL A 51 14.99 7.58 4.10
CA VAL A 51 14.40 6.33 3.63
C VAL A 51 15.43 5.57 2.82
N LYS A 52 15.73 4.35 3.24
CA LYS A 52 16.74 3.51 2.57
C LYS A 52 16.41 3.32 1.10
N ASP A 53 17.39 3.47 0.21
CA ASP A 53 17.22 3.32 -1.24
C ASP A 53 16.53 2.03 -1.66
N LYS A 54 16.76 0.93 -0.94
CA LYS A 54 16.10 -0.34 -1.23
C LYS A 54 14.57 -0.27 -1.18
N ILE A 55 14.00 0.66 -0.41
CA ILE A 55 12.55 0.84 -0.30
C ILE A 55 12.00 1.45 -1.60
N PHE A 56 12.74 2.38 -2.19
CA PHE A 56 12.39 2.90 -3.52
C PHE A 56 12.63 1.91 -4.67
N ASN A 57 13.19 0.74 -4.35
CA ASN A 57 13.31 -0.42 -5.25
C ASN A 57 12.35 -1.56 -4.89
N SER A 58 11.28 -1.28 -4.15
CA SER A 58 10.25 -2.26 -3.79
C SER A 58 9.69 -2.98 -5.01
N ASN A 59 9.27 -4.23 -4.82
CA ASN A 59 8.62 -5.03 -5.85
C ASN A 59 7.14 -4.67 -5.99
N PHE A 60 6.53 -4.25 -4.88
CA PHE A 60 5.12 -3.89 -4.81
C PHE A 60 4.94 -2.60 -4.02
N VAL A 61 3.98 -1.78 -4.47
CA VAL A 61 3.44 -0.65 -3.71
C VAL A 61 1.94 -0.85 -3.56
N TYR A 62 1.50 -0.97 -2.32
CA TYR A 62 0.09 -0.98 -1.97
C TYR A 62 -0.38 0.45 -1.73
N ILE A 63 -1.51 0.80 -2.35
CA ILE A 63 -2.22 2.06 -2.13
C ILE A 63 -3.61 1.71 -1.58
N SER A 64 -3.88 2.15 -0.36
CA SER A 64 -5.13 1.84 0.32
C SER A 64 -6.31 2.61 -0.27
N HIS A 65 -6.14 3.91 -0.54
CA HIS A 65 -7.17 4.81 -1.07
C HIS A 65 -6.58 6.10 -1.65
N LEU A 66 -7.44 7.05 -2.05
CA LEU A 66 -7.06 8.23 -2.83
C LEU A 66 -6.69 9.48 -2.02
N HIS A 67 -6.73 9.45 -0.69
CA HIS A 67 -6.31 10.62 0.08
C HIS A 67 -4.85 10.98 -0.19
N CYS A 68 -4.54 12.26 -0.11
CA CYS A 68 -3.24 12.80 -0.54
C CYS A 68 -2.05 12.37 0.34
N ASP A 69 -2.31 11.86 1.53
CA ASP A 69 -1.34 11.29 2.47
C ASP A 69 -1.15 9.76 2.28
N HIS A 70 -1.88 9.13 1.35
CA HIS A 70 -1.74 7.73 0.93
C HIS A 70 -1.36 7.63 -0.55
N TYR A 71 -1.93 8.47 -1.40
CA TYR A 71 -1.64 8.54 -2.83
C TYR A 71 -0.78 9.79 -3.13
N ASP A 72 0.47 9.79 -2.67
CA ASP A 72 1.39 10.90 -2.90
C ASP A 72 2.28 10.68 -4.13
N LEU A 73 1.93 11.35 -5.22
CA LEU A 73 2.67 11.26 -6.49
C LEU A 73 4.12 11.71 -6.38
N LYS A 74 4.46 12.64 -5.47
CA LYS A 74 5.83 13.11 -5.27
C LYS A 74 6.72 11.97 -4.73
N THR A 75 6.21 11.21 -3.76
CA THR A 75 6.92 10.05 -3.22
C THR A 75 6.88 8.87 -4.19
N LEU A 76 5.75 8.61 -4.86
CA LEU A 76 5.63 7.53 -5.83
C LEU A 76 6.62 7.65 -7.00
N LYS A 77 6.94 8.87 -7.45
CA LYS A 77 7.97 9.13 -8.49
C LYS A 77 9.37 8.69 -8.09
N LYS A 78 9.65 8.50 -6.79
CA LYS A 78 10.98 8.06 -6.30
C LYS A 78 11.21 6.56 -6.47
N PHE A 79 10.17 5.78 -6.74
CA PHE A 79 10.29 4.33 -6.94
C PHE A 79 10.94 4.03 -8.30
N LYS A 80 12.14 3.40 -8.26
CA LYS A 80 13.02 3.21 -9.43
C LYS A 80 12.86 1.83 -10.08
N ASN A 81 12.31 0.83 -9.35
CA ASN A 81 12.17 -0.52 -9.87
C ASN A 81 11.24 -0.54 -11.10
N LYS A 82 11.78 -0.90 -12.25
CA LYS A 82 11.01 -0.99 -13.51
C LYS A 82 9.93 -2.08 -13.46
N ASN A 83 10.14 -3.12 -12.65
CA ASN A 83 9.20 -4.24 -12.48
C ASN A 83 8.28 -4.05 -11.27
N LEU A 84 8.23 -2.83 -10.70
CA LEU A 84 7.30 -2.50 -9.63
C LEU A 84 5.86 -2.73 -10.11
N LYS A 85 5.05 -3.34 -9.24
CA LYS A 85 3.61 -3.50 -9.43
C LYS A 85 2.85 -2.78 -8.33
N PHE A 86 1.74 -2.16 -8.69
CA PHE A 86 0.83 -1.57 -7.72
C PHE A 86 -0.20 -2.60 -7.26
N LEU A 87 -0.49 -2.62 -5.96
CA LEU A 87 -1.54 -3.44 -5.36
C LEU A 87 -2.64 -2.50 -4.88
N ILE A 88 -3.85 -2.73 -5.33
CA ILE A 88 -5.04 -1.97 -4.90
C ILE A 88 -6.23 -2.92 -4.70
N LYS A 89 -7.20 -2.49 -3.92
CA LYS A 89 -8.51 -3.15 -3.90
C LYS A 89 -9.14 -3.09 -5.30
N LYS A 90 -9.87 -4.12 -5.68
CA LYS A 90 -10.78 -4.04 -6.82
C LYS A 90 -12.00 -3.22 -6.41
N PHE A 91 -11.99 -1.93 -6.75
CA PHE A 91 -13.07 -0.99 -6.47
C PHE A 91 -14.15 -1.05 -7.54
N LYS A 92 -15.41 -0.77 -7.20
CA LYS A 92 -16.51 -0.73 -8.17
C LYS A 92 -16.27 0.36 -9.23
N ASN A 93 -15.89 1.56 -8.79
CA ASN A 93 -15.77 2.75 -9.66
C ASN A 93 -14.42 2.84 -10.38
N GLY A 94 -13.42 2.10 -9.95
CA GLY A 94 -12.09 2.05 -10.57
C GLY A 94 -11.35 3.39 -10.63
N VAL A 95 -11.70 4.39 -9.81
CA VAL A 95 -11.11 5.74 -9.86
C VAL A 95 -9.63 5.70 -9.52
N LEU A 96 -9.24 5.00 -8.45
CA LEU A 96 -7.82 4.83 -8.07
C LEU A 96 -7.03 4.17 -9.21
N LYS A 97 -7.56 3.11 -9.80
CA LYS A 97 -6.92 2.45 -10.97
C LYS A 97 -6.72 3.41 -12.12
N LYS A 98 -7.75 4.16 -12.51
CA LYS A 98 -7.67 5.15 -13.60
C LYS A 98 -6.63 6.23 -13.32
N ARG A 99 -6.52 6.71 -12.06
CA ARG A 99 -5.50 7.69 -11.68
C ARG A 99 -4.09 7.09 -11.73
N LEU A 100 -3.90 5.86 -11.26
CA LEU A 100 -2.62 5.17 -11.38
C LEU A 100 -2.24 4.93 -12.84
N GLN A 101 -3.17 4.53 -13.70
CA GLN A 101 -2.93 4.35 -15.14
C GLN A 101 -2.50 5.65 -15.85
N LYS A 102 -3.00 6.81 -15.42
CA LYS A 102 -2.53 8.10 -15.92
C LYS A 102 -1.14 8.47 -15.41
N PHE A 103 -0.75 7.93 -14.26
CA PHE A 103 0.53 8.22 -13.62
C PHE A 103 1.66 7.31 -14.10
N THR A 104 1.37 6.05 -14.46
CA THR A 104 2.39 5.04 -14.76
C THR A 104 1.89 3.94 -15.68
N ASP A 105 2.82 3.38 -16.48
CA ASP A 105 2.58 2.19 -17.31
C ASP A 105 2.82 0.86 -16.56
N ARG A 106 3.18 0.92 -15.28
CA ARG A 106 3.43 -0.26 -14.46
C ARG A 106 2.16 -1.06 -14.22
N GLU A 107 2.33 -2.37 -14.04
CA GLU A 107 1.21 -3.26 -13.75
C GLU A 107 0.46 -2.87 -12.48
N ILE A 108 -0.87 -2.87 -12.55
CA ILE A 108 -1.76 -2.64 -11.42
C ILE A 108 -2.53 -3.93 -11.17
N ILE A 109 -2.27 -4.55 -10.02
CA ILE A 109 -2.95 -5.77 -9.57
C ILE A 109 -4.14 -5.37 -8.71
N GLU A 110 -5.34 -5.63 -9.21
CA GLU A 110 -6.58 -5.45 -8.46
C GLU A 110 -6.90 -6.71 -7.65
N ILE A 111 -6.94 -6.56 -6.34
CA ILE A 111 -7.23 -7.66 -5.42
C ILE A 111 -8.70 -7.60 -5.01
N LYS A 112 -9.42 -8.71 -5.23
CA LYS A 112 -10.82 -8.84 -4.77
C LYS A 112 -10.85 -8.79 -3.24
N PRO A 113 -11.80 -8.03 -2.62
CA PRO A 113 -11.98 -7.99 -1.17
C PRO A 113 -12.07 -9.40 -0.57
N PHE A 114 -11.49 -9.56 0.62
CA PHE A 114 -11.48 -10.80 1.42
C PHE A 114 -10.82 -12.02 0.75
N LYS A 115 -10.30 -11.88 -0.48
CA LYS A 115 -9.68 -12.98 -1.19
C LYS A 115 -8.17 -13.03 -0.93
N LYS A 116 -7.68 -14.14 -0.37
CA LYS A 116 -6.24 -14.44 -0.33
C LYS A 116 -5.71 -14.54 -1.76
N THR A 117 -4.70 -13.73 -2.08
CA THR A 117 -4.09 -13.65 -3.40
C THR A 117 -2.59 -13.81 -3.28
N LYS A 118 -2.04 -14.87 -3.86
CA LYS A 118 -0.59 -15.05 -3.96
C LYS A 118 -0.06 -14.11 -5.05
N ILE A 119 0.72 -13.11 -4.66
CA ILE A 119 1.24 -12.09 -5.59
C ILE A 119 2.62 -12.47 -6.15
N ASN A 120 3.40 -13.26 -5.40
CA ASN A 120 4.65 -13.87 -5.85
C ASN A 120 5.02 -15.07 -4.96
N LYS A 121 6.27 -15.57 -5.10
CA LYS A 121 6.76 -16.69 -4.28
C LYS A 121 6.93 -16.36 -2.79
N ASP A 122 7.13 -15.07 -2.45
CA ASP A 122 7.44 -14.62 -1.11
C ASP A 122 6.20 -14.15 -0.34
N PHE A 123 5.17 -13.64 -1.04
CA PHE A 123 4.00 -13.03 -0.42
C PHE A 123 2.66 -13.55 -0.91
N THR A 124 1.75 -13.69 0.03
CA THR A 124 0.30 -13.78 -0.17
C THR A 124 -0.35 -12.63 0.58
N VAL A 125 -1.31 -11.97 -0.05
CA VAL A 125 -2.00 -10.81 0.53
C VAL A 125 -3.51 -10.99 0.49
N ALA A 126 -4.22 -10.27 1.38
CA ALA A 126 -5.65 -10.08 1.33
C ALA A 126 -5.97 -8.63 1.67
N ILE A 127 -6.94 -8.04 0.99
CA ILE A 127 -7.41 -6.68 1.27
C ILE A 127 -8.77 -6.77 1.93
N ILE A 128 -8.93 -6.02 3.04
CA ILE A 128 -10.16 -5.89 3.78
C ILE A 128 -10.70 -4.48 3.52
N PRO A 129 -11.87 -4.34 2.90
CA PRO A 129 -12.49 -3.04 2.67
C PRO A 129 -13.12 -2.53 3.96
N GLN A 130 -13.25 -1.23 4.09
CA GLN A 130 -14.11 -0.64 5.10
C GLN A 130 -15.55 -1.11 4.86
N ILE A 131 -16.16 -1.66 5.91
CA ILE A 131 -17.57 -2.04 5.90
C ILE A 131 -18.35 -0.87 6.48
N ILE A 132 -19.07 -0.16 5.63
CA ILE A 132 -20.01 0.87 6.08
C ILE A 132 -21.33 0.19 6.40
N SER A 133 -21.89 0.49 7.57
CA SER A 133 -23.23 0.02 7.96
C SER A 133 -24.26 0.44 6.90
N ASN A 134 -25.31 -0.35 6.73
CA ASN A 134 -26.36 -0.22 5.69
C ASN A 134 -27.06 1.15 5.58
N THR A 135 -26.70 2.12 6.39
CA THR A 135 -27.26 3.49 6.36
C THR A 135 -26.61 4.39 5.30
N SER A 136 -25.53 3.95 4.65
CA SER A 136 -24.84 4.80 3.68
C SER A 136 -24.88 4.24 2.25
N ASN A 137 -26.03 4.37 1.60
CA ASN A 137 -26.10 4.42 0.13
C ASN A 137 -25.20 5.54 -0.46
N LEU A 138 -24.65 6.40 0.39
CA LEU A 138 -23.72 7.46 0.02
C LEU A 138 -22.39 6.94 -0.53
N SER A 139 -21.85 5.85 -0.02
CA SER A 139 -20.54 5.35 -0.41
C SER A 139 -20.48 4.87 -1.86
N ASP A 140 -21.56 4.29 -2.36
CA ASP A 140 -21.65 3.85 -3.77
C ASP A 140 -21.88 5.04 -4.72
N ASN A 141 -22.47 6.15 -4.23
CA ASN A 141 -22.80 7.32 -5.02
C ASN A 141 -21.72 8.41 -5.03
N ILE A 142 -20.91 8.51 -3.98
CA ILE A 142 -19.87 9.57 -3.88
C ILE A 142 -18.62 9.21 -4.69
N GLY A 143 -18.47 7.96 -5.15
CA GLY A 143 -17.32 7.53 -5.95
C GLY A 143 -15.98 7.59 -5.21
N TYR A 144 -15.99 7.78 -3.91
CA TYR A 144 -14.81 7.72 -3.08
C TYR A 144 -14.47 6.26 -2.80
N ASP A 145 -13.27 5.92 -3.14
CA ASP A 145 -12.69 4.65 -2.78
C ASP A 145 -12.45 4.69 -1.28
N LEU A 146 -13.32 4.02 -0.54
CA LEU A 146 -13.23 3.90 0.91
C LEU A 146 -11.92 3.27 1.33
N ASP A 147 -11.50 3.60 2.52
CA ASP A 147 -10.30 3.09 3.14
C ASP A 147 -10.24 1.56 3.09
N THR A 148 -9.06 1.06 2.92
CA THR A 148 -8.83 -0.39 2.92
C THR A 148 -7.64 -0.72 3.80
N SER A 149 -7.68 -1.88 4.44
CA SER A 149 -6.54 -2.45 5.14
C SER A 149 -5.97 -3.64 4.36
N ILE A 150 -4.73 -4.01 4.67
CA ILE A 150 -4.06 -5.13 4.01
C ILE A 150 -3.48 -6.11 5.02
N ILE A 151 -3.70 -7.39 4.75
CA ILE A 151 -3.02 -8.50 5.40
C ILE A 151 -1.91 -8.98 4.48
N ILE A 152 -0.68 -9.04 4.98
CA ILE A 152 0.49 -9.52 4.25
C ILE A 152 1.05 -10.75 4.96
N GLN A 153 1.09 -11.87 4.27
CA GLN A 153 1.65 -13.12 4.78
C GLN A 153 2.93 -13.47 4.03
N SER A 154 4.00 -13.76 4.78
CA SER A 154 5.18 -14.40 4.23
C SER A 154 4.89 -15.86 3.90
N ASN A 155 5.08 -16.27 2.64
CA ASN A 155 4.85 -17.65 2.23
C ASN A 155 5.85 -18.64 2.84
N GLN A 156 7.02 -18.15 3.25
CA GLN A 156 8.11 -18.97 3.80
C GLN A 156 8.02 -19.11 5.31
N SER A 157 7.95 -18.00 6.06
CA SER A 157 7.91 -18.01 7.53
C SER A 157 6.50 -18.20 8.10
N LYS A 158 5.46 -18.05 7.25
CA LYS A 158 4.04 -18.01 7.63
C LYS A 158 3.68 -16.83 8.53
N THR A 159 4.62 -15.93 8.78
CA THR A 159 4.37 -14.69 9.54
C THR A 159 3.36 -13.82 8.82
N ILE A 160 2.43 -13.25 9.59
CA ILE A 160 1.36 -12.38 9.09
C ILE A 160 1.56 -10.99 9.68
N PHE A 161 1.41 -9.97 8.85
CA PHE A 161 1.33 -8.57 9.23
C PHE A 161 -0.01 -8.00 8.76
N TYR A 162 -0.70 -7.31 9.65
CA TYR A 162 -1.93 -6.58 9.36
C TYR A 162 -1.68 -5.09 9.47
N ASN A 163 -1.91 -4.37 8.38
CA ASN A 163 -1.87 -2.90 8.34
C ASN A 163 -3.30 -2.38 8.28
N ASN A 164 -3.76 -1.80 9.39
CA ASN A 164 -5.12 -1.28 9.52
C ASN A 164 -5.35 0.01 8.73
N VAL A 165 -4.29 0.74 8.42
CA VAL A 165 -4.36 2.06 7.76
C VAL A 165 -5.28 3.00 8.58
N ASP A 166 -6.22 3.68 7.96
CA ASP A 166 -7.15 4.62 8.61
C ASP A 166 -8.50 3.99 8.98
N MET A 167 -8.61 2.67 8.90
CA MET A 167 -9.84 1.97 9.22
C MET A 167 -10.21 2.15 10.68
N PRO A 168 -11.42 2.58 11.02
CA PRO A 168 -11.90 2.59 12.40
C PRO A 168 -11.92 1.16 12.93
N MET A 169 -11.50 0.99 14.17
CA MET A 169 -11.58 -0.29 14.89
C MET A 169 -12.98 -0.51 15.45
#